data_3319850271e91f64372580f76d03f080
#
_entry.id   3319850271e91f64372580f76d03f080
#
_cell.length_a   1.000
_cell.length_b   1.000
_cell.length_c   1.000
_cell.angle_alpha   90.00
_cell.angle_beta   90.00
_cell.angle_gamma   90.00
#
_symmetry.space_group_name_H-M   'P 1'
#
loop_
_entity.id
_entity.type
_entity.pdbx_description
1 polymer ?
#
loop_
_entity_poly.entity_id
_entity_poly.type
_entity_poly.pdbx_seq_one_letter_code
_entity_poly.pdbx_strand_id
1 'polypeptide(L)'
;HMNVFDNVSYGLKVKKVPKDEMIKRVEDALELMQLKGMKKRFPNQMSGGQQQRVAVARALVMKPDVLLLDEPLSNLDAKLRESVRVELRTIQQKMGLSVIYVTHDQSEALSMSDAVVVLKDGEVHQVGTPQEIYFEPKTQFVADFIGTTNLISVEGKGNNDVAYGN
;
A
#
# COMPACT_ATOMS: atom_id res chain seq x y z
N HIS A 1 -17.71 -16.72 -6.24
CA HIS A 1 -18.08 -17.91 -7.01
C HIS A 1 -16.94 -18.47 -7.88
N MET A 2 -15.85 -17.75 -8.01
CA MET A 2 -14.63 -18.20 -8.72
C MET A 2 -13.59 -18.73 -7.73
N ASN A 3 -12.91 -19.83 -8.07
CA ASN A 3 -11.76 -20.30 -7.32
C ASN A 3 -10.53 -19.37 -7.50
N VAL A 4 -9.45 -19.62 -6.78
CA VAL A 4 -8.21 -18.81 -6.84
C VAL A 4 -7.65 -18.74 -8.25
N PHE A 5 -7.57 -19.87 -8.96
CA PHE A 5 -7.06 -19.91 -10.34
C PHE A 5 -7.91 -19.04 -11.28
N ASP A 6 -9.23 -19.18 -11.20
CA ASP A 6 -10.14 -18.42 -12.04
C ASP A 6 -10.11 -16.91 -11.73
N ASN A 7 -9.97 -16.54 -10.45
CA ASN A 7 -9.77 -15.15 -10.04
C ASN A 7 -8.51 -14.54 -10.66
N VAL A 8 -7.37 -15.21 -10.49
CA VAL A 8 -6.08 -14.69 -10.97
C VAL A 8 -6.00 -14.71 -12.49
N SER A 9 -6.53 -15.76 -13.14
CA SER A 9 -6.50 -15.88 -14.60
C SER A 9 -7.50 -14.98 -15.35
N TYR A 10 -8.43 -14.35 -14.64
CA TYR A 10 -9.53 -13.64 -15.28
C TYR A 10 -9.08 -12.59 -16.31
N GLY A 11 -8.16 -11.71 -15.93
CA GLY A 11 -7.63 -10.69 -16.83
C GLY A 11 -6.91 -11.28 -18.04
N LEU A 12 -6.19 -12.38 -17.86
CA LEU A 12 -5.50 -13.08 -18.97
C LEU A 12 -6.51 -13.71 -19.95
N LYS A 13 -7.63 -14.26 -19.41
CA LYS A 13 -8.74 -14.78 -20.25
C LYS A 13 -9.35 -13.68 -21.11
N VAL A 14 -9.61 -12.51 -20.51
CA VAL A 14 -10.14 -11.33 -21.23
C VAL A 14 -9.18 -10.89 -22.35
N LYS A 15 -7.87 -10.89 -22.07
CA LYS A 15 -6.82 -10.58 -23.06
C LYS A 15 -6.56 -11.73 -24.06
N LYS A 16 -7.29 -12.83 -23.98
CA LYS A 16 -7.14 -14.01 -24.85
C LYS A 16 -5.72 -14.56 -24.88
N VAL A 17 -5.01 -14.53 -23.76
CA VAL A 17 -3.68 -15.12 -23.62
C VAL A 17 -3.76 -16.63 -23.85
N PRO A 18 -2.82 -17.25 -24.60
CA PRO A 18 -2.78 -18.69 -24.83
C PRO A 18 -2.83 -19.49 -23.52
N LYS A 19 -3.54 -20.61 -23.51
CA LYS A 19 -3.84 -21.38 -22.30
C LYS A 19 -2.57 -21.81 -21.53
N ASP A 20 -1.55 -22.27 -22.21
CA ASP A 20 -0.32 -22.74 -21.57
C ASP A 20 0.44 -21.58 -20.92
N GLU A 21 0.52 -20.43 -21.59
CA GLU A 21 1.11 -19.22 -21.06
C GLU A 21 0.31 -18.69 -19.86
N MET A 22 -1.02 -18.70 -19.94
CA MET A 22 -1.91 -18.29 -18.86
C MET A 22 -1.68 -19.17 -17.60
N ILE A 23 -1.62 -20.50 -17.76
CA ILE A 23 -1.38 -21.43 -16.65
C ILE A 23 -0.03 -21.10 -15.98
N LYS A 24 1.02 -20.94 -16.76
CA LYS A 24 2.36 -20.61 -16.26
C LYS A 24 2.37 -19.31 -15.50
N ARG A 25 1.83 -18.22 -16.08
CA ARG A 25 1.76 -16.91 -15.43
C ARG A 25 0.99 -16.94 -14.11
N VAL A 26 -0.12 -17.68 -14.05
CA VAL A 26 -0.91 -17.83 -12.82
C VAL A 26 -0.12 -18.61 -11.76
N GLU A 27 0.56 -19.69 -12.14
CA GLU A 27 1.37 -20.48 -11.20
C GLU A 27 2.54 -19.65 -10.66
N ASP A 28 3.24 -18.91 -11.51
CA ASP A 28 4.31 -17.98 -11.11
C ASP A 28 3.78 -16.90 -10.13
N ALA A 29 2.63 -16.32 -10.41
CA ALA A 29 2.02 -15.32 -9.54
C ALA A 29 1.57 -15.90 -8.18
N LEU A 30 1.00 -17.11 -8.18
CA LEU A 30 0.62 -17.79 -6.94
C LEU A 30 1.83 -18.23 -6.12
N GLU A 31 2.92 -18.64 -6.75
CA GLU A 31 4.16 -18.97 -6.06
C GLU A 31 4.79 -17.73 -5.42
N LEU A 32 4.83 -16.61 -6.16
CA LEU A 32 5.30 -15.31 -5.66
C LEU A 32 4.52 -14.84 -4.41
N MET A 33 3.19 -15.09 -4.40
CA MET A 33 2.29 -14.75 -3.29
C MET A 33 2.22 -15.84 -2.20
N GLN A 34 3.08 -16.86 -2.21
CA GLN A 34 3.07 -17.97 -1.26
C GLN A 34 1.71 -18.73 -1.19
N LEU A 35 1.00 -18.77 -2.32
CA LEU A 35 -0.30 -19.44 -2.47
C LEU A 35 -0.20 -20.77 -3.24
N LYS A 36 1.01 -21.36 -3.31
CA LYS A 36 1.25 -22.64 -3.99
C LYS A 36 0.29 -23.72 -3.46
N GLY A 37 -0.33 -24.46 -4.37
CA GLY A 37 -1.29 -25.51 -4.03
C GLY A 37 -2.71 -25.04 -3.73
N MET A 38 -2.99 -23.71 -3.69
CA MET A 38 -4.30 -23.18 -3.36
C MET A 38 -5.20 -22.88 -4.56
N LYS A 39 -4.76 -23.18 -5.79
CA LYS A 39 -5.46 -22.82 -7.03
C LYS A 39 -6.92 -23.28 -7.13
N LYS A 40 -7.28 -24.37 -6.45
CA LYS A 40 -8.66 -24.90 -6.45
C LYS A 40 -9.53 -24.37 -5.29
N ARG A 41 -8.96 -23.65 -4.31
CA ARG A 41 -9.72 -23.11 -3.19
C ARG A 41 -10.58 -21.92 -3.61
N PHE A 42 -11.66 -21.73 -2.88
CA PHE A 42 -12.52 -20.57 -3.03
C PHE A 42 -12.18 -19.51 -1.97
N PRO A 43 -12.43 -18.21 -2.21
CA PRO A 43 -12.13 -17.15 -1.26
C PRO A 43 -12.72 -17.36 0.14
N ASN A 44 -13.94 -17.90 0.24
CA ASN A 44 -14.59 -18.20 1.52
C ASN A 44 -13.90 -19.32 2.34
N GLN A 45 -12.93 -20.02 1.75
CA GLN A 45 -12.12 -21.07 2.39
C GLN A 45 -10.73 -20.55 2.78
N MET A 46 -10.52 -19.22 2.72
CA MET A 46 -9.21 -18.59 2.89
C MET A 46 -9.26 -17.53 3.99
N SER A 47 -8.12 -17.35 4.69
CA SER A 47 -7.97 -16.22 5.61
C SER A 47 -7.98 -14.88 4.88
N GLY A 48 -8.26 -13.77 5.58
CA GLY A 48 -8.24 -12.43 5.00
C GLY A 48 -6.91 -12.10 4.29
N GLY A 49 -5.77 -12.42 4.92
CA GLY A 49 -4.45 -12.24 4.29
C GLY A 49 -4.24 -13.09 3.03
N GLN A 50 -4.75 -14.32 3.00
CA GLN A 50 -4.71 -15.13 1.79
C GLN A 50 -5.59 -14.55 0.68
N GLN A 51 -6.78 -14.04 1.02
CA GLN A 51 -7.65 -13.35 0.05
C GLN A 51 -6.97 -12.10 -0.52
N GLN A 52 -6.29 -11.31 0.34
CA GLN A 52 -5.53 -10.15 -0.06
C GLN A 52 -4.40 -10.52 -1.03
N ARG A 53 -3.64 -11.58 -0.74
CA ARG A 53 -2.59 -12.09 -1.64
C ARG A 53 -3.16 -12.55 -2.99
N VAL A 54 -4.35 -13.13 -3.03
CA VAL A 54 -5.05 -13.47 -4.29
C VAL A 54 -5.38 -12.21 -5.08
N ALA A 55 -5.85 -11.13 -4.41
CA ALA A 55 -6.15 -9.87 -5.07
C ALA A 55 -4.89 -9.24 -5.69
N VAL A 56 -3.77 -9.26 -4.96
CA VAL A 56 -2.47 -8.79 -5.47
C VAL A 56 -1.98 -9.67 -6.63
N ALA A 57 -2.05 -11.01 -6.50
CA ALA A 57 -1.68 -11.94 -7.58
C ALA A 57 -2.48 -11.68 -8.86
N ARG A 58 -3.77 -11.39 -8.72
CA ARG A 58 -4.66 -11.04 -9.85
C ARG A 58 -4.21 -9.77 -10.57
N ALA A 59 -3.67 -8.79 -9.86
CA ALA A 59 -3.13 -7.58 -10.47
C ALA A 59 -1.76 -7.85 -11.11
N LEU A 60 -0.86 -8.53 -10.41
CA LEU A 60 0.52 -8.79 -10.86
C LEU A 60 0.62 -9.72 -12.07
N VAL A 61 -0.32 -10.70 -12.20
CA VAL A 61 -0.32 -11.65 -13.34
C VAL A 61 -0.40 -10.96 -14.70
N MET A 62 -0.95 -9.74 -14.70
CA MET A 62 -1.06 -8.90 -15.89
C MET A 62 0.25 -8.22 -16.29
N LYS A 63 1.29 -8.30 -15.44
CA LYS A 63 2.58 -7.61 -15.59
C LYS A 63 2.39 -6.10 -15.85
N PRO A 64 1.76 -5.37 -14.92
CA PRO A 64 1.52 -3.94 -15.10
C PRO A 64 2.83 -3.16 -14.92
N ASP A 65 2.94 -2.00 -15.60
CA ASP A 65 4.03 -1.05 -15.35
C ASP A 65 3.84 -0.31 -14.02
N VAL A 66 2.58 -0.07 -13.63
CA VAL A 66 2.19 0.57 -12.38
C VAL A 66 1.11 -0.25 -11.67
N LEU A 67 1.29 -0.52 -10.39
CA LEU A 67 0.31 -1.17 -9.52
C LEU A 67 -0.38 -0.13 -8.64
N LEU A 68 -1.72 -0.10 -8.70
CA LEU A 68 -2.54 0.76 -7.85
C LEU A 68 -3.13 -0.09 -6.72
N LEU A 69 -2.87 0.30 -5.48
CA LEU A 69 -3.39 -0.33 -4.27
C LEU A 69 -4.18 0.70 -3.46
N ASP A 70 -5.48 0.48 -3.34
CA ASP A 70 -6.38 1.35 -2.59
C ASP A 70 -6.77 0.66 -1.29
N GLU A 71 -6.29 1.18 -0.17
CA GLU A 71 -6.45 0.63 1.20
C GLU A 71 -6.28 -0.90 1.31
N PRO A 72 -5.20 -1.47 0.76
CA PRO A 72 -5.12 -2.92 0.58
C PRO A 72 -5.03 -3.70 1.89
N LEU A 73 -4.74 -3.08 3.02
CA LEU A 73 -4.55 -3.75 4.32
C LEU A 73 -5.63 -3.38 5.36
N SER A 74 -6.63 -2.56 4.98
CA SER A 74 -7.64 -2.02 5.90
C SER A 74 -8.47 -3.10 6.62
N ASN A 75 -8.73 -4.23 5.96
CA ASN A 75 -9.56 -5.33 6.48
C ASN A 75 -8.77 -6.41 7.23
N LEU A 76 -7.49 -6.17 7.55
CA LEU A 76 -6.63 -7.13 8.24
C LEU A 76 -6.44 -6.73 9.71
N ASP A 77 -6.33 -7.75 10.58
CA ASP A 77 -5.88 -7.52 11.96
C ASP A 77 -4.44 -6.98 12.01
N ALA A 78 -4.05 -6.33 13.10
CA ALA A 78 -2.77 -5.63 13.21
C ALA A 78 -1.55 -6.52 12.94
N LYS A 79 -1.55 -7.76 13.46
CA LYS A 79 -0.42 -8.69 13.28
C LYS A 79 -0.29 -9.16 11.83
N LEU A 80 -1.42 -9.47 11.21
CA LEU A 80 -1.45 -9.90 9.81
C LEU A 80 -1.12 -8.75 8.87
N ARG A 81 -1.60 -7.54 9.17
CA ARG A 81 -1.30 -6.30 8.44
C ARG A 81 0.20 -6.06 8.37
N GLU A 82 0.90 -6.14 9.50
CA GLU A 82 2.35 -5.98 9.57
C GLU A 82 3.09 -7.01 8.69
N SER A 83 2.70 -8.28 8.78
CA SER A 83 3.31 -9.36 7.99
C SER A 83 3.11 -9.13 6.48
N VAL A 84 1.88 -8.80 6.06
CA VAL A 84 1.54 -8.58 4.64
C VAL A 84 2.21 -7.30 4.11
N ARG A 85 2.33 -6.25 4.94
CA ARG A 85 3.04 -5.02 4.61
C ARG A 85 4.48 -5.28 4.20
N VAL A 86 5.25 -5.97 5.04
CA VAL A 86 6.65 -6.32 4.78
C VAL A 86 6.78 -7.16 3.50
N GLU A 87 5.87 -8.10 3.30
CA GLU A 87 5.85 -8.96 2.12
C GLU A 87 5.58 -8.17 0.84
N LEU A 88 4.58 -7.28 0.84
CA LEU A 88 4.26 -6.44 -0.31
C LEU A 88 5.46 -5.55 -0.71
N ARG A 89 6.12 -4.94 0.28
CA ARG A 89 7.32 -4.13 0.03
C ARG A 89 8.44 -4.97 -0.58
N THR A 90 8.66 -6.17 -0.06
CA THR A 90 9.67 -7.10 -0.58
C THR A 90 9.39 -7.48 -2.04
N ILE A 91 8.13 -7.75 -2.37
CA ILE A 91 7.72 -8.10 -3.73
C ILE A 91 7.90 -6.91 -4.68
N GLN A 92 7.47 -5.73 -4.26
CA GLN A 92 7.64 -4.49 -5.03
C GLN A 92 9.12 -4.26 -5.38
N GLN A 93 10.02 -4.37 -4.40
CA GLN A 93 11.46 -4.19 -4.60
C GLN A 93 12.05 -5.26 -5.52
N LYS A 94 11.72 -6.54 -5.32
CA LYS A 94 12.20 -7.65 -6.16
C LYS A 94 11.77 -7.53 -7.62
N MET A 95 10.58 -6.98 -7.86
CA MET A 95 10.04 -6.82 -9.21
C MET A 95 10.43 -5.49 -9.86
N GLY A 96 10.99 -4.54 -9.11
CA GLY A 96 11.24 -3.18 -9.59
C GLY A 96 9.96 -2.46 -10.02
N LEU A 97 8.84 -2.75 -9.34
CA LEU A 97 7.51 -2.30 -9.75
C LEU A 97 7.21 -0.92 -9.17
N SER A 98 6.70 -0.02 -10.02
CA SER A 98 6.12 1.23 -9.55
C SER A 98 4.77 0.97 -8.89
N VAL A 99 4.59 1.46 -7.66
CA VAL A 99 3.35 1.25 -6.89
C VAL A 99 2.81 2.60 -6.42
N ILE A 100 1.53 2.84 -6.65
CA ILE A 100 0.77 3.90 -5.99
C ILE A 100 -0.07 3.24 -4.91
N TYR A 101 0.19 3.63 -3.66
CA TYR A 101 -0.42 3.04 -2.48
C TYR A 101 -1.26 4.09 -1.76
N VAL A 102 -2.56 3.89 -1.68
CA VAL A 102 -3.48 4.76 -0.94
C VAL A 102 -3.78 4.13 0.42
N THR A 103 -3.58 4.88 1.48
CA THR A 103 -3.87 4.46 2.86
C THR A 103 -4.20 5.65 3.74
N HIS A 104 -4.97 5.43 4.78
CA HIS A 104 -5.14 6.34 5.89
C HIS A 104 -4.25 5.99 7.11
N ASP A 105 -3.50 4.89 7.04
CA ASP A 105 -2.56 4.47 8.08
C ASP A 105 -1.18 5.13 7.84
N GLN A 106 -0.80 6.01 8.76
CA GLN A 106 0.47 6.74 8.71
C GLN A 106 1.68 5.82 8.73
N SER A 107 1.62 4.74 9.52
CA SER A 107 2.70 3.76 9.62
C SER A 107 2.93 3.04 8.30
N GLU A 108 1.85 2.73 7.57
CA GLU A 108 1.94 2.17 6.23
C GLU A 108 2.61 3.16 5.27
N ALA A 109 2.10 4.40 5.22
CA ALA A 109 2.64 5.43 4.33
C ALA A 109 4.14 5.67 4.57
N LEU A 110 4.54 5.85 5.82
CA LEU A 110 5.94 6.16 6.17
C LEU A 110 6.90 4.99 5.98
N SER A 111 6.44 3.74 6.17
CA SER A 111 7.32 2.56 6.12
C SER A 111 7.43 1.90 4.74
N MET A 112 6.43 2.10 3.87
CA MET A 112 6.37 1.43 2.57
C MET A 112 6.78 2.30 1.40
N SER A 113 6.71 3.62 1.53
CA SER A 113 6.84 4.55 0.41
C SER A 113 8.26 5.09 0.27
N ASP A 114 8.65 5.39 -0.97
CA ASP A 114 9.84 6.17 -1.28
C ASP A 114 9.52 7.68 -1.32
N ALA A 115 8.25 8.00 -1.63
CA ALA A 115 7.69 9.35 -1.55
C ALA A 115 6.24 9.27 -1.02
N VAL A 116 5.85 10.24 -0.22
CA VAL A 116 4.52 10.38 0.36
C VAL A 116 3.87 11.66 -0.14
N VAL A 117 2.59 11.54 -0.49
CA VAL A 117 1.73 12.68 -0.83
C VAL A 117 0.65 12.79 0.25
N VAL A 118 0.63 13.87 1.00
CA VAL A 118 -0.41 14.14 2.00
C VAL A 118 -1.53 14.94 1.36
N LEU A 119 -2.74 14.39 1.39
CA LEU A 119 -3.95 14.95 0.80
C LEU A 119 -4.96 15.33 1.89
N LYS A 120 -5.64 16.44 1.72
CA LYS A 120 -6.80 16.84 2.51
C LYS A 120 -7.80 17.56 1.62
N ASP A 121 -9.07 17.19 1.71
CA ASP A 121 -10.18 17.80 0.97
C ASP A 121 -9.92 17.91 -0.56
N GLY A 122 -9.18 16.95 -1.12
CA GLY A 122 -8.82 16.91 -2.54
C GLY A 122 -7.60 17.76 -2.91
N GLU A 123 -6.98 18.44 -1.94
CA GLU A 123 -5.79 19.28 -2.16
C GLU A 123 -4.52 18.61 -1.63
N VAL A 124 -3.39 18.87 -2.32
CA VAL A 124 -2.07 18.38 -1.90
C VAL A 124 -1.49 19.35 -0.87
N HIS A 125 -1.30 18.88 0.36
CA HIS A 125 -0.70 19.66 1.45
C HIS A 125 0.82 19.57 1.49
N GLN A 126 1.37 18.38 1.20
CA GLN A 126 2.82 18.17 1.14
C GLN A 126 3.15 16.95 0.27
N VAL A 127 4.28 17.03 -0.43
CA VAL A 127 4.94 15.90 -1.09
C VAL A 127 6.38 15.87 -0.59
N GLY A 128 6.87 14.69 -0.23
CA GLY A 128 8.25 14.50 0.24
C GLY A 128 8.55 13.05 0.57
N THR A 129 9.79 12.80 0.95
CA THR A 129 10.21 11.51 1.53
C THR A 129 9.51 11.28 2.88
N PRO A 130 9.37 10.04 3.35
CA PRO A 130 8.85 9.77 4.70
C PRO A 130 9.54 10.58 5.81
N GLN A 131 10.85 10.80 5.69
CA GLN A 131 11.62 11.59 6.65
C GLN A 131 11.23 13.07 6.63
N GLU A 132 11.12 13.67 5.43
CA GLU A 132 10.69 15.07 5.29
C GLU A 132 9.27 15.28 5.81
N ILE A 133 8.35 14.34 5.52
CA ILE A 133 6.96 14.41 6.00
C ILE A 133 6.91 14.36 7.53
N TYR A 134 7.74 13.51 8.15
CA TYR A 134 7.74 13.30 9.60
C TYR A 134 8.46 14.42 10.36
N PHE A 135 9.65 14.81 9.90
CA PHE A 135 10.51 15.76 10.65
C PHE A 135 10.37 17.21 10.20
N GLU A 136 9.85 17.47 9.00
CA GLU A 136 9.73 18.81 8.40
C GLU A 136 8.31 19.05 7.85
N PRO A 137 7.25 18.88 8.69
CA PRO A 137 5.88 19.14 8.24
C PRO A 137 5.70 20.60 7.86
N LYS A 138 5.19 20.85 6.65
CA LYS A 138 5.03 22.22 6.10
C LYS A 138 3.77 22.93 6.59
N THR A 139 2.80 22.20 7.11
CA THR A 139 1.55 22.78 7.64
C THR A 139 1.18 22.15 8.96
N GLN A 140 0.43 22.87 9.77
CA GLN A 140 -0.13 22.33 11.01
C GLN A 140 -0.90 21.03 10.77
N PHE A 141 -1.68 20.97 9.68
CA PHE A 141 -2.43 19.75 9.34
C PHE A 141 -1.51 18.55 9.14
N VAL A 142 -0.40 18.72 8.40
CA VAL A 142 0.55 17.60 8.16
C VAL A 142 1.18 17.15 9.47
N ALA A 143 1.58 18.10 10.35
CA ALA A 143 2.13 17.78 11.66
C ALA A 143 1.15 16.97 12.53
N ASP A 144 -0.09 17.43 12.63
CA ASP A 144 -1.14 16.77 13.41
C ASP A 144 -1.56 15.41 12.82
N PHE A 145 -1.54 15.31 11.48
CA PHE A 145 -1.95 14.09 10.78
C PHE A 145 -0.90 12.98 10.90
N ILE A 146 0.40 13.32 10.90
CA ILE A 146 1.50 12.33 10.87
C ILE A 146 1.92 11.85 12.26
N GLY A 147 1.65 12.61 13.31
CA GLY A 147 2.10 12.26 14.66
C GLY A 147 1.31 12.94 15.76
N THR A 148 1.71 12.66 16.99
CA THR A 148 1.20 13.38 18.16
C THR A 148 1.99 14.67 18.29
N THR A 149 1.36 15.80 17.97
CA THR A 149 2.01 17.13 17.95
C THR A 149 1.46 18.01 19.04
N ASN A 150 2.35 18.67 19.78
CA ASN A 150 1.98 19.75 20.71
C ASN A 150 2.22 21.09 20.00
N LEU A 151 1.16 21.76 19.60
CA LEU A 151 1.22 23.07 18.96
C LEU A 151 1.05 24.17 19.99
N ILE A 152 2.02 25.07 20.07
CA ILE A 152 2.02 26.22 20.98
C ILE A 152 2.00 27.47 20.13
N SER A 153 0.99 28.30 20.32
CA SER A 153 0.95 29.64 19.70
C SER A 153 1.98 30.54 20.35
N VAL A 154 2.83 31.16 19.55
CA VAL A 154 3.86 32.08 20.02
C VAL A 154 3.78 33.38 19.23
N GLU A 155 4.08 34.52 19.90
CA GLU A 155 4.25 35.82 19.25
C GLU A 155 5.74 36.10 19.06
N GLY A 156 6.14 36.39 17.81
CA GLY A 156 7.52 36.80 17.51
C GLY A 156 7.76 38.25 18.01
N LYS A 157 8.73 38.44 18.89
CA LYS A 157 9.14 39.77 19.39
C LYS A 157 10.28 40.43 18.61
N GLY A 158 10.73 39.84 17.53
CA GLY A 158 11.95 40.22 16.80
C GLY A 158 13.21 39.63 17.44
N ASN A 159 14.36 39.79 16.75
CA ASN A 159 15.67 39.26 17.20
C ASN A 159 15.71 37.77 17.57
N ASN A 160 14.92 36.92 16.91
CA ASN A 160 14.76 35.51 17.22
C ASN A 160 14.15 35.18 18.61
N ASP A 161 13.61 36.18 19.31
CA ASP A 161 12.88 35.98 20.54
C ASP A 161 11.41 35.67 20.26
N VAL A 162 10.86 34.69 21.01
CA VAL A 162 9.43 34.33 20.98
C VAL A 162 8.86 34.39 22.38
N ALA A 163 7.61 34.88 22.49
CA ALA A 163 6.85 34.78 23.74
C ALA A 163 5.65 33.88 23.51
N TYR A 164 5.38 32.97 24.45
CA TYR A 164 4.09 32.29 24.49
C TYR A 164 3.20 32.98 25.51
N GLY A 165 1.96 33.20 25.11
CA GLY A 165 0.96 33.82 25.97
C GLY A 165 0.69 32.97 27.21
N ASN A 166 0.35 33.64 28.30
CA ASN A 166 -0.15 33.03 29.53
C ASN A 166 -1.50 32.35 29.30
#